data_94cd0bedef7ebe67bd182ca78b454a1c
#
_entry.id   94cd0bedef7ebe67bd182ca78b454a1c
#
_cell.length_a   1.000
_cell.length_b   1.000
_cell.length_c   1.000
_cell.angle_alpha   90.00
_cell.angle_beta   90.00
_cell.angle_gamma   90.00
#
_symmetry.space_group_name_H-M   'P 1'
#
loop_
_entity.id
_entity.type
_entity.pdbx_description
1 polymer ?
#
loop_
_entity_poly.entity_id
_entity_poly.type
_entity_poly.pdbx_seq_one_letter_code
_entity_poly.pdbx_strand_id
1 'polypeptide(L)'
;MNKIINTSNSGFPQEFENLVNTNRSDEKNVKDVVAKIINDVRTKGDDALIEYTNQLDLNELSKSNFILDETAINNQIDGVPEKICKAIQTAADRVRTYHEKQLPQDLSFNDDLKSTLGYMWKPLETAGIYVPGGTASYPSTVLMNAIPAMVAGVKDIVMATPLTDGQINPSVLYAANI
;
A
#
# COMPACT_ATOMS: atom_id res chain seq x y z
N MET A 1 -27.13 9.19 0.85
CA MET A 1 -27.66 10.30 1.69
C MET A 1 -27.05 10.14 3.07
N ASN A 2 -26.34 11.14 3.60
CA ASN A 2 -25.71 11.03 4.91
C ASN A 2 -26.80 11.07 6.00
N LYS A 3 -26.88 10.03 6.83
CA LYS A 3 -27.79 9.97 7.96
C LYS A 3 -27.14 10.64 9.17
N ILE A 4 -27.77 11.66 9.73
CA ILE A 4 -27.32 12.31 10.97
C ILE A 4 -28.07 11.64 12.13
N ILE A 5 -27.33 11.10 13.11
CA ILE A 5 -27.86 10.52 14.33
C ILE A 5 -27.60 11.53 15.46
N ASN A 6 -28.64 11.92 16.17
CA ASN A 6 -28.53 12.92 17.23
C ASN A 6 -28.60 12.23 18.60
N THR A 7 -27.58 12.43 19.44
CA THR A 7 -27.46 11.86 20.77
C THR A 7 -28.55 12.30 21.73
N SER A 8 -29.21 13.45 21.45
CA SER A 8 -30.32 13.98 22.27
C SER A 8 -31.66 13.30 21.97
N ASN A 9 -31.77 12.47 20.93
CA ASN A 9 -33.00 11.77 20.60
C ASN A 9 -33.16 10.51 21.45
N SER A 10 -34.37 10.25 21.92
CA SER A 10 -34.68 9.03 22.69
C SER A 10 -34.40 7.72 21.92
N GLY A 11 -34.46 7.76 20.58
CA GLY A 11 -34.14 6.63 19.71
C GLY A 11 -32.66 6.44 19.42
N PHE A 12 -31.77 7.34 19.89
CA PHE A 12 -30.34 7.30 19.61
C PHE A 12 -29.68 5.94 19.93
N PRO A 13 -29.91 5.34 21.10
CA PRO A 13 -29.24 4.06 21.44
C PRO A 13 -29.50 2.98 20.40
N GLN A 14 -30.74 2.82 19.98
CA GLN A 14 -31.14 1.82 19.00
C GLN A 14 -30.60 2.15 17.59
N GLU A 15 -30.66 3.43 17.19
CA GLU A 15 -30.13 3.86 15.89
C GLU A 15 -28.60 3.69 15.81
N PHE A 16 -27.90 3.96 16.91
CA PHE A 16 -26.46 3.80 16.99
C PHE A 16 -26.07 2.32 16.98
N GLU A 17 -26.79 1.48 17.74
CA GLU A 17 -26.56 0.03 17.74
C GLU A 17 -26.78 -0.58 16.34
N ASN A 18 -27.85 -0.19 15.65
CA ASN A 18 -28.10 -0.61 14.28
C ASN A 18 -26.99 -0.19 13.34
N LEU A 19 -26.50 1.06 13.44
CA LEU A 19 -25.37 1.55 12.62
C LEU A 19 -24.09 0.74 12.85
N VAL A 20 -23.77 0.48 14.10
CA VAL A 20 -22.56 -0.29 14.46
C VAL A 20 -22.65 -1.75 14.03
N ASN A 21 -23.85 -2.34 14.08
CA ASN A 21 -24.04 -3.75 13.74
C ASN A 21 -24.23 -4.00 12.24
N THR A 22 -24.69 -3.00 11.46
CA THR A 22 -24.83 -3.13 9.99
C THR A 22 -23.52 -3.48 9.30
N ASN A 23 -22.39 -2.96 9.79
CA ASN A 23 -21.07 -3.22 9.20
C ASN A 23 -20.46 -4.59 9.61
N ARG A 24 -20.94 -5.23 10.67
CA ARG A 24 -20.32 -6.47 11.20
C ARG A 24 -20.70 -7.74 10.45
N SER A 25 -21.89 -7.79 9.82
CA SER A 25 -22.32 -8.96 9.05
C SER A 25 -21.54 -9.09 7.73
N ASP A 26 -21.27 -7.97 7.07
CA ASP A 26 -20.53 -7.95 5.81
C ASP A 26 -19.04 -8.24 6.03
N GLU A 27 -18.47 -7.78 7.16
CA GLU A 27 -17.07 -8.03 7.52
C GLU A 27 -16.75 -9.53 7.69
N LYS A 28 -17.65 -10.32 8.24
CA LYS A 28 -17.39 -11.75 8.46
C LYS A 28 -17.26 -12.51 7.13
N ASN A 29 -18.16 -12.24 6.20
CA ASN A 29 -18.13 -12.86 4.87
C ASN A 29 -16.85 -12.45 4.09
N VAL A 30 -16.47 -11.18 4.15
CA VAL A 30 -15.25 -10.69 3.52
C VAL A 30 -13.99 -11.34 4.12
N LYS A 31 -13.91 -11.51 5.44
CA LYS A 31 -12.78 -12.16 6.10
C LYS A 31 -12.59 -13.61 5.65
N ASP A 32 -13.68 -14.36 5.53
CA ASP A 32 -13.62 -15.76 5.10
C ASP A 32 -13.17 -15.88 3.64
N VAL A 33 -13.66 -15.00 2.76
CA VAL A 33 -13.24 -14.93 1.36
C VAL A 33 -11.76 -14.59 1.25
N VAL A 34 -11.31 -13.54 1.95
CA VAL A 34 -9.90 -13.11 1.94
C VAL A 34 -8.99 -14.21 2.52
N ALA A 35 -9.39 -14.87 3.60
CA ALA A 35 -8.61 -15.96 4.18
C ALA A 35 -8.43 -17.12 3.17
N LYS A 36 -9.50 -17.45 2.42
CA LYS A 36 -9.43 -18.46 1.35
C LYS A 36 -8.46 -18.04 0.25
N ILE A 37 -8.55 -16.80 -0.26
CA ILE A 37 -7.64 -16.29 -1.30
C ILE A 37 -6.19 -16.35 -0.82
N ILE A 38 -5.90 -15.89 0.39
CA ILE A 38 -4.54 -15.95 0.97
C ILE A 38 -4.02 -17.38 1.04
N ASN A 39 -4.86 -18.32 1.50
CA ASN A 39 -4.46 -19.73 1.55
C ASN A 39 -4.20 -20.32 0.17
N ASP A 40 -5.05 -20.02 -0.80
CA ASP A 40 -4.88 -20.51 -2.17
C ASP A 40 -3.59 -19.94 -2.81
N VAL A 41 -3.30 -18.64 -2.62
CA VAL A 41 -2.06 -18.04 -3.12
C VAL A 41 -0.84 -18.63 -2.43
N ARG A 42 -0.89 -18.89 -1.11
CA ARG A 42 0.22 -19.54 -0.39
C ARG A 42 0.51 -20.96 -0.88
N THR A 43 -0.51 -21.68 -1.31
CA THR A 43 -0.39 -23.10 -1.70
C THR A 43 -0.13 -23.30 -3.19
N LYS A 44 -0.70 -22.43 -4.05
CA LYS A 44 -0.65 -22.56 -5.52
C LYS A 44 0.20 -21.46 -6.19
N GLY A 45 0.67 -20.45 -5.41
CA GLY A 45 1.51 -19.36 -5.92
C GLY A 45 0.83 -18.49 -6.96
N ASP A 46 1.59 -18.13 -7.98
CA ASP A 46 1.18 -17.21 -9.05
C ASP A 46 -0.05 -17.68 -9.83
N ASP A 47 -0.25 -18.99 -9.94
CA ASP A 47 -1.40 -19.53 -10.66
C ASP A 47 -2.72 -19.12 -9.98
N ALA A 48 -2.79 -19.18 -8.65
CA ALA A 48 -3.96 -18.72 -7.91
C ALA A 48 -4.11 -17.20 -7.96
N LEU A 49 -3.00 -16.45 -7.88
CA LEU A 49 -3.02 -14.99 -7.99
C LEU A 49 -3.64 -14.55 -9.33
N ILE A 50 -3.17 -15.13 -10.42
CA ILE A 50 -3.64 -14.84 -11.78
C ILE A 50 -5.10 -15.24 -11.94
N GLU A 51 -5.49 -16.42 -11.43
CA GLU A 51 -6.88 -16.89 -11.50
C GLU A 51 -7.82 -15.92 -10.79
N TYR A 52 -7.51 -15.54 -9.54
CA TYR A 52 -8.34 -14.61 -8.78
C TYR A 52 -8.39 -13.21 -9.41
N THR A 53 -7.26 -12.69 -9.91
CA THR A 53 -7.22 -11.38 -10.57
C THR A 53 -8.08 -11.38 -11.84
N ASN A 54 -7.98 -12.41 -12.67
CA ASN A 54 -8.78 -12.51 -13.88
C ASN A 54 -10.28 -12.67 -13.59
N GLN A 55 -10.61 -13.36 -12.49
CA GLN A 55 -12.00 -13.56 -12.09
C GLN A 55 -12.63 -12.30 -11.46
N LEU A 56 -11.89 -11.60 -10.60
CA LEU A 56 -12.44 -10.50 -9.78
C LEU A 56 -12.29 -9.14 -10.46
N ASP A 57 -11.17 -8.91 -11.14
CA ASP A 57 -10.84 -7.63 -11.77
C ASP A 57 -11.12 -7.63 -13.28
N LEU A 58 -11.61 -8.75 -13.82
CA LEU A 58 -11.94 -8.93 -15.25
C LEU A 58 -10.74 -8.58 -16.18
N ASN A 59 -9.54 -8.91 -15.77
CA ASN A 59 -8.30 -8.71 -16.52
C ASN A 59 -7.86 -9.98 -17.26
N GLU A 60 -6.95 -9.83 -18.21
CA GLU A 60 -6.31 -10.94 -18.94
C GLU A 60 -4.84 -11.08 -18.50
N LEU A 61 -4.61 -11.34 -17.21
CA LEU A 61 -3.28 -11.58 -16.70
C LEU A 61 -2.80 -13.01 -16.98
N SER A 62 -1.49 -13.11 -17.19
CA SER A 62 -0.75 -14.36 -17.36
C SER A 62 0.61 -14.25 -16.68
N LYS A 63 1.37 -15.34 -16.61
CA LYS A 63 2.72 -15.32 -16.05
C LYS A 63 3.70 -14.40 -16.80
N SER A 64 3.39 -14.04 -18.04
CA SER A 64 4.24 -13.19 -18.88
C SER A 64 3.95 -11.69 -18.74
N ASN A 65 2.83 -11.30 -18.13
CA ASN A 65 2.43 -9.89 -18.10
C ASN A 65 1.96 -9.35 -16.73
N PHE A 66 2.01 -10.17 -15.67
CA PHE A 66 1.58 -9.68 -14.34
C PHE A 66 2.67 -8.86 -13.62
N ILE A 67 3.92 -8.90 -14.12
CA ILE A 67 5.00 -8.02 -13.69
C ILE A 67 5.26 -7.03 -14.82
N LEU A 68 5.23 -5.74 -14.50
CA LEU A 68 5.61 -4.70 -15.46
C LEU A 68 7.13 -4.59 -15.53
N ASP A 69 7.66 -4.61 -16.73
CA ASP A 69 9.06 -4.30 -16.97
C ASP A 69 9.30 -2.78 -17.08
N GLU A 70 10.55 -2.38 -16.99
CA GLU A 70 10.98 -0.98 -17.05
C GLU A 70 10.55 -0.29 -18.37
N THR A 71 10.56 -1.02 -19.49
CA THR A 71 10.16 -0.47 -20.79
C THR A 71 8.67 -0.16 -20.80
N ALA A 72 7.84 -1.06 -20.28
CA ALA A 72 6.40 -0.86 -20.19
C ALA A 72 6.05 0.32 -19.26
N ILE A 73 6.80 0.49 -18.16
CA ILE A 73 6.65 1.61 -17.25
C ILE A 73 7.03 2.92 -17.96
N ASN A 74 8.21 3.00 -18.58
CA ASN A 74 8.71 4.21 -19.23
C ASN A 74 7.77 4.69 -20.34
N ASN A 75 7.24 3.79 -21.16
CA ASN A 75 6.28 4.14 -22.21
C ASN A 75 4.98 4.77 -21.67
N GLN A 76 4.58 4.43 -20.45
CA GLN A 76 3.36 4.97 -19.84
C GLN A 76 3.58 6.29 -19.12
N ILE A 77 4.76 6.53 -18.56
CA ILE A 77 5.06 7.76 -17.81
C ILE A 77 5.37 8.94 -18.72
N ASP A 78 5.78 8.71 -19.97
CA ASP A 78 6.10 9.80 -20.95
C ASP A 78 4.93 10.76 -21.20
N GLY A 79 3.69 10.29 -21.00
CA GLY A 79 2.47 11.09 -21.14
C GLY A 79 2.08 11.91 -19.91
N VAL A 80 2.81 11.81 -18.81
CA VAL A 80 2.46 12.55 -17.56
C VAL A 80 2.80 14.03 -17.72
N PRO A 81 1.83 14.95 -17.50
CA PRO A 81 2.10 16.38 -17.66
C PRO A 81 3.21 16.85 -16.70
N GLU A 82 4.12 17.68 -17.21
CA GLU A 82 5.28 18.19 -16.44
C GLU A 82 4.89 18.82 -15.09
N LYS A 83 3.75 19.53 -15.05
CA LYS A 83 3.22 20.08 -13.80
C LYS A 83 2.94 19.01 -12.74
N ILE A 84 2.44 17.85 -13.17
CA ILE A 84 2.15 16.70 -12.28
C ILE A 84 3.47 16.08 -11.82
N CYS A 85 4.43 15.88 -12.73
CA CYS A 85 5.75 15.36 -12.40
C CYS A 85 6.43 16.24 -11.33
N LYS A 86 6.43 17.56 -11.50
CA LYS A 86 6.98 18.51 -10.52
C LYS A 86 6.26 18.45 -9.17
N ALA A 87 4.95 18.31 -9.16
CA ALA A 87 4.18 18.19 -7.93
C ALA A 87 4.52 16.90 -7.16
N ILE A 88 4.62 15.77 -7.88
CA ILE A 88 4.97 14.46 -7.30
C ILE A 88 6.42 14.52 -6.76
N GLN A 89 7.37 15.08 -7.52
CA GLN A 89 8.75 15.24 -7.07
C GLN A 89 8.85 16.09 -5.81
N THR A 90 8.16 17.24 -5.79
CA THR A 90 8.12 18.10 -4.59
C THR A 90 7.55 17.38 -3.38
N ALA A 91 6.51 16.57 -3.58
CA ALA A 91 5.95 15.76 -2.50
C ALA A 91 6.94 14.68 -2.03
N ALA A 92 7.61 14.00 -2.96
CA ALA A 92 8.63 13.00 -2.65
C ALA A 92 9.77 13.57 -1.79
N ASP A 93 10.32 14.73 -2.19
CA ASP A 93 11.41 15.40 -1.46
C ASP A 93 10.98 15.77 -0.03
N ARG A 94 9.75 16.25 0.14
CA ARG A 94 9.22 16.61 1.46
C ARG A 94 8.98 15.38 2.34
N VAL A 95 8.44 14.30 1.79
CA VAL A 95 8.25 13.03 2.50
C VAL A 95 9.61 12.45 2.91
N ARG A 96 10.59 12.44 2.03
CA ARG A 96 11.96 11.99 2.31
C ARG A 96 12.59 12.79 3.45
N THR A 97 12.58 14.11 3.34
CA THR A 97 13.13 15.01 4.37
C THR A 97 12.52 14.78 5.74
N TYR A 98 11.20 14.51 5.79
CA TYR A 98 10.51 14.21 7.04
C TYR A 98 10.97 12.88 7.64
N HIS A 99 11.00 11.81 6.84
CA HIS A 99 11.34 10.47 7.32
C HIS A 99 12.81 10.31 7.67
N GLU A 100 13.72 11.05 7.02
CA GLU A 100 15.14 11.12 7.42
C GLU A 100 15.32 11.61 8.86
N LYS A 101 14.42 12.50 9.34
CA LYS A 101 14.42 12.96 10.74
C LYS A 101 13.88 11.94 11.74
N GLN A 102 13.24 10.89 11.27
CA GLN A 102 12.64 9.84 12.09
C GLN A 102 13.53 8.61 12.23
N LEU A 103 14.67 8.56 11.53
CA LEU A 103 15.57 7.42 11.64
C LEU A 103 16.01 7.20 13.08
N PRO A 104 15.75 6.02 13.66
CA PRO A 104 16.18 5.70 14.99
C PRO A 104 17.72 5.53 15.04
N GLN A 105 18.30 5.77 16.20
CA GLN A 105 19.72 5.58 16.42
C GLN A 105 19.98 4.32 17.21
N ASP A 106 21.07 3.65 16.93
CA ASP A 106 21.57 2.54 17.73
C ASP A 106 22.00 3.06 19.11
N LEU A 107 21.80 2.23 20.13
CA LEU A 107 22.27 2.49 21.48
C LEU A 107 23.30 1.43 21.85
N SER A 108 24.44 1.87 22.37
CA SER A 108 25.44 1.00 22.99
C SER A 108 26.10 1.70 24.16
N PHE A 109 26.14 1.07 25.32
CA PHE A 109 26.80 1.59 26.55
C PHE A 109 27.34 0.44 27.40
N ASN A 110 28.28 0.75 28.25
CA ASN A 110 28.78 -0.21 29.26
C ASN A 110 28.16 0.10 30.63
N ASP A 111 27.75 -0.97 31.32
CA ASP A 111 27.32 -0.86 32.72
C ASP A 111 28.51 -0.84 33.68
N ASP A 112 28.23 -0.73 34.99
CA ASP A 112 29.25 -0.69 36.05
C ASP A 112 30.04 -2.00 36.17
N LEU A 113 29.49 -3.11 35.64
CA LEU A 113 30.15 -4.43 35.60
C LEU A 113 30.92 -4.65 34.27
N LYS A 114 31.06 -3.60 33.44
CA LYS A 114 31.71 -3.62 32.12
C LYS A 114 31.00 -4.51 31.08
N SER A 115 29.74 -4.82 31.30
CA SER A 115 28.92 -5.49 30.26
C SER A 115 28.49 -4.46 29.24
N THR A 116 28.56 -4.79 27.96
CA THR A 116 28.05 -3.96 26.86
C THR A 116 26.58 -4.24 26.64
N LEU A 117 25.74 -3.23 26.80
CA LEU A 117 24.31 -3.29 26.62
C LEU A 117 23.89 -2.34 25.48
N GLY A 118 22.85 -2.70 24.74
CA GLY A 118 22.36 -1.85 23.67
C GLY A 118 21.33 -2.53 22.76
N TYR A 119 20.95 -1.79 21.74
CA TYR A 119 20.13 -2.29 20.65
C TYR A 119 20.60 -1.70 19.33
N MET A 120 20.30 -2.41 18.26
CA MET A 120 20.67 -2.05 16.89
C MET A 120 19.43 -2.11 16.02
N TRP A 121 19.24 -1.09 15.20
CA TRP A 121 18.21 -1.04 14.19
C TRP A 121 18.74 -1.57 12.86
N LYS A 122 17.96 -2.43 12.22
CA LYS A 122 18.28 -2.95 10.89
C LYS A 122 17.07 -2.84 9.99
N PRO A 123 17.23 -2.39 8.74
CA PRO A 123 16.16 -2.44 7.77
C PRO A 123 15.76 -3.88 7.44
N LEU A 124 14.55 -4.06 6.95
CA LEU A 124 14.16 -5.27 6.25
C LEU A 124 14.93 -5.37 4.94
N GLU A 125 15.17 -6.59 4.46
CA GLU A 125 15.81 -6.80 3.15
C GLU A 125 14.89 -6.39 2.02
N THR A 126 13.62 -6.79 2.10
CA THR A 126 12.59 -6.54 1.09
C THR A 126 11.29 -6.09 1.75
N ALA A 127 10.58 -5.16 1.14
CA ALA A 127 9.26 -4.73 1.56
C ALA A 127 8.25 -4.78 0.41
N GLY A 128 7.05 -5.30 0.69
CA GLY A 128 5.91 -5.23 -0.21
C GLY A 128 5.04 -4.01 0.13
N ILE A 129 4.65 -3.24 -0.86
CA ILE A 129 3.68 -2.16 -0.71
C ILE A 129 2.45 -2.41 -1.58
N TYR A 130 1.28 -2.04 -1.09
CA TYR A 130 0.04 -2.09 -1.85
C TYR A 130 -0.48 -0.69 -2.10
N VAL A 131 -0.73 -0.38 -3.37
CA VAL A 131 -1.29 0.90 -3.80
C VAL A 131 -2.70 0.65 -4.35
N PRO A 132 -3.76 1.15 -3.70
CA PRO A 132 -5.11 0.92 -4.15
C PRO A 132 -5.36 1.57 -5.52
N GLY A 133 -6.13 0.89 -6.35
CA GLY A 133 -6.69 1.40 -7.61
C GLY A 133 -8.15 1.82 -7.44
N GLY A 134 -8.85 1.97 -8.55
CA GLY A 134 -10.28 2.30 -8.61
C GLY A 134 -10.55 3.73 -9.10
N THR A 135 -11.61 4.36 -8.60
CA THR A 135 -12.09 5.68 -9.09
C THR A 135 -11.11 6.84 -8.88
N ALA A 136 -10.16 6.70 -7.98
CA ALA A 136 -9.12 7.71 -7.74
C ALA A 136 -7.73 7.09 -7.85
N SER A 137 -6.79 7.84 -8.42
CA SER A 137 -5.37 7.47 -8.43
C SER A 137 -4.65 8.03 -7.22
N TYR A 138 -3.74 7.24 -6.64
CA TYR A 138 -3.06 7.56 -5.39
C TYR A 138 -1.52 7.56 -5.52
N PRO A 139 -0.92 8.47 -6.32
CA PRO A 139 0.54 8.59 -6.37
C PRO A 139 1.14 8.92 -5.00
N SER A 140 0.39 9.63 -4.14
CA SER A 140 0.79 9.91 -2.77
C SER A 140 0.94 8.65 -1.91
N THR A 141 0.12 7.61 -2.15
CA THR A 141 0.24 6.34 -1.44
C THR A 141 1.55 5.63 -1.79
N VAL A 142 1.99 5.71 -3.04
CA VAL A 142 3.32 5.21 -3.45
C VAL A 142 4.39 5.89 -2.61
N LEU A 143 4.43 7.24 -2.63
CA LEU A 143 5.44 8.02 -1.93
C LEU A 143 5.45 7.75 -0.42
N MET A 144 4.25 7.72 0.19
CA MET A 144 4.11 7.53 1.65
C MET A 144 4.47 6.13 2.13
N ASN A 145 4.49 5.12 1.26
CA ASN A 145 4.91 3.76 1.59
C ASN A 145 6.34 3.47 1.14
N ALA A 146 6.71 3.84 -0.10
CA ALA A 146 8.03 3.53 -0.63
C ALA A 146 9.14 4.36 0.02
N ILE A 147 8.96 5.68 0.13
CA ILE A 147 10.02 6.58 0.64
C ILE A 147 10.44 6.25 2.08
N PRO A 148 9.53 6.00 3.04
CA PRO A 148 9.93 5.56 4.38
C PRO A 148 10.75 4.27 4.37
N ALA A 149 10.37 3.30 3.52
CA ALA A 149 11.11 2.06 3.38
C ALA A 149 12.53 2.31 2.81
N MET A 150 12.64 3.14 1.76
CA MET A 150 13.94 3.54 1.19
C MET A 150 14.81 4.26 2.22
N VAL A 151 14.24 5.23 2.95
CA VAL A 151 14.95 5.99 4.00
C VAL A 151 15.42 5.06 5.12
N ALA A 152 14.63 4.05 5.48
CA ALA A 152 15.03 3.03 6.46
C ALA A 152 16.15 2.10 5.95
N GLY A 153 16.46 2.12 4.64
CA GLY A 153 17.51 1.30 4.03
C GLY A 153 17.04 -0.04 3.45
N VAL A 154 15.73 -0.21 3.23
CA VAL A 154 15.19 -1.36 2.51
C VAL A 154 15.69 -1.32 1.07
N LYS A 155 16.27 -2.43 0.59
CA LYS A 155 16.91 -2.50 -0.74
C LYS A 155 15.91 -2.80 -1.85
N ASP A 156 15.03 -3.76 -1.60
CA ASP A 156 14.08 -4.24 -2.59
C ASP A 156 12.66 -3.87 -2.17
N ILE A 157 11.98 -3.08 -2.99
CA ILE A 157 10.59 -2.71 -2.75
C ILE A 157 9.74 -3.22 -3.92
N VAL A 158 8.77 -4.07 -3.60
CA VAL A 158 7.82 -4.62 -4.57
C VAL A 158 6.48 -3.93 -4.39
N MET A 159 5.98 -3.31 -5.46
CA MET A 159 4.67 -2.66 -5.46
C MET A 159 3.63 -3.54 -6.15
N ALA A 160 2.49 -3.77 -5.47
CA ALA A 160 1.30 -4.34 -6.05
C ALA A 160 0.21 -3.27 -6.16
N THR A 161 -0.44 -3.20 -7.33
CA THR A 161 -1.56 -2.29 -7.59
C THR A 161 -2.53 -2.93 -8.58
N PRO A 162 -3.85 -2.82 -8.39
CA PRO A 162 -4.81 -3.34 -9.35
C PRO A 162 -4.83 -2.49 -10.62
N LEU A 163 -5.20 -3.11 -11.72
CA LEU A 163 -5.51 -2.41 -12.97
C LEU A 163 -6.91 -1.78 -12.87
N THR A 164 -7.06 -0.60 -13.42
CA THR A 164 -8.38 0.03 -13.63
C THR A 164 -8.59 0.12 -15.13
N ASP A 165 -9.64 -0.51 -15.63
CA ASP A 165 -9.90 -0.63 -17.09
C ASP A 165 -8.68 -1.17 -17.86
N GLY A 166 -7.99 -2.14 -17.30
CA GLY A 166 -6.78 -2.76 -17.89
C GLY A 166 -5.52 -1.90 -17.85
N GLN A 167 -5.51 -0.77 -17.14
CA GLN A 167 -4.39 0.16 -17.11
C GLN A 167 -4.04 0.60 -15.68
N ILE A 168 -2.79 0.95 -15.46
CA ILE A 168 -2.35 1.65 -14.26
C ILE A 168 -2.29 3.16 -14.59
N ASN A 169 -2.71 3.99 -13.64
CA ASN A 169 -2.62 5.44 -13.83
C ASN A 169 -1.15 5.87 -14.00
N PRO A 170 -0.79 6.60 -15.08
CA PRO A 170 0.59 6.99 -15.35
C PRO A 170 1.25 7.79 -14.22
N SER A 171 0.47 8.58 -13.46
CA SER A 171 1.01 9.32 -12.30
C SER A 171 1.41 8.41 -11.14
N VAL A 172 0.74 7.25 -10.99
CA VAL A 172 1.12 6.22 -10.00
C VAL A 172 2.42 5.55 -10.41
N LEU A 173 2.56 5.21 -11.70
CA LEU A 173 3.79 4.65 -12.26
C LEU A 173 4.94 5.65 -12.16
N TYR A 174 4.71 6.94 -12.48
CA TYR A 174 5.70 7.98 -12.31
C TYR A 174 6.19 8.08 -10.86
N ALA A 175 5.27 8.06 -9.90
CA ALA A 175 5.63 8.09 -8.48
C ALA A 175 6.42 6.84 -8.02
N ALA A 176 6.21 5.69 -8.64
CA ALA A 176 6.96 4.47 -8.37
C ALA A 176 8.36 4.47 -9.02
N ASN A 177 8.57 5.28 -10.06
CA ASN A 177 9.82 5.34 -10.83
C ASN A 177 10.82 6.39 -10.32
N ILE A 178 10.43 7.26 -9.39
CA ILE A 178 11.31 8.26 -8.78
C ILE A 178 11.84 7.81 -7.43
#